data_1690a0b2302affd49ab40e0a13e0e07a
#
_entry.id   1690a0b2302affd49ab40e0a13e0e07a
#
_cell.length_a   1.000
_cell.length_b   1.000
_cell.length_c   1.000
_cell.angle_alpha   90.00
_cell.angle_beta   90.00
_cell.angle_gamma   90.00
#
_symmetry.space_group_name_H-M   'P 1'
#
loop_
_entity.id
_entity.type
_entity.pdbx_description
1 polymer ?
#
loop_
_entity_poly.entity_id
_entity_poly.type
_entity_poly.pdbx_seq_one_letter_code
_entity_poly.pdbx_strand_id
1 'polypeptide(L)'
;MRVLRLQVGNSLLCFDGFGQEYQAQLTIADSRSAALQLGPLSRSVPTPAPRLVLLIALIKHRIEAVVQQATELGATHITVINADRSQARPPRSERLENVIRHAAEQCGRVWLPELRIG
;
A
#
# COMPACT_ATOMS: atom_id res chain seq x y z
N MET A 1 -12.39 4.94 -0.47
CA MET A 1 -11.94 4.81 0.92
C MET A 1 -12.98 4.04 1.71
N ARG A 2 -12.55 3.05 2.39
CA ARG A 2 -13.45 2.29 3.24
C ARG A 2 -13.70 3.08 4.51
N VAL A 3 -14.90 3.57 4.66
CA VAL A 3 -15.23 4.41 5.79
C VAL A 3 -15.59 3.53 6.99
N LEU A 4 -14.70 3.47 7.95
CA LEU A 4 -14.95 2.83 9.23
C LEU A 4 -15.78 3.80 10.11
N ARG A 5 -16.93 4.24 9.62
CA ARG A 5 -17.85 5.15 10.33
C ARG A 5 -17.15 6.38 10.90
N LEU A 6 -16.15 6.90 10.19
CA LEU A 6 -15.49 8.13 10.59
C LEU A 6 -16.41 9.32 10.34
N GLN A 7 -16.43 10.24 11.27
CA GLN A 7 -17.21 11.46 11.17
C GLN A 7 -16.29 12.66 11.06
N VAL A 8 -16.83 13.75 10.53
CA VAL A 8 -16.12 15.03 10.48
C VAL A 8 -15.61 15.39 11.87
N GLY A 9 -14.37 15.82 11.96
CA GLY A 9 -13.70 16.10 13.22
C GLY A 9 -12.91 14.95 13.81
N ASN A 10 -13.10 13.73 13.31
CA ASN A 10 -12.30 12.59 13.77
C ASN A 10 -10.84 12.73 13.33
N SER A 11 -9.95 12.35 14.23
CA SER A 11 -8.52 12.33 13.96
C SER A 11 -8.12 10.99 13.38
N LEU A 12 -7.20 11.03 12.41
CA LEU A 12 -6.61 9.83 11.84
C LEU A 12 -5.15 10.08 11.49
N LEU A 13 -4.46 9.01 11.08
CA LEU A 13 -3.10 9.10 10.62
C LEU A 13 -3.08 8.89 9.10
N CYS A 14 -2.37 9.75 8.40
CA CYS A 14 -2.15 9.63 6.96
C CYS A 14 -0.67 9.42 6.68
N PHE A 15 -0.34 8.55 5.76
CA PHE A 15 1.04 8.34 5.36
C PHE A 15 1.18 8.53 3.85
N ASP A 16 2.36 9.00 3.43
CA ASP A 16 2.62 9.31 2.03
C ASP A 16 3.20 8.14 1.22
N GLY A 17 3.52 7.04 1.88
CA GLY A 17 4.17 5.91 1.23
C GLY A 17 5.68 6.06 1.08
N PHE A 18 6.24 7.17 1.55
CA PHE A 18 7.65 7.51 1.45
C PHE A 18 8.28 7.82 2.80
N GLY A 19 7.75 7.23 3.83
CA GLY A 19 8.34 7.27 5.17
C GLY A 19 7.76 8.30 6.09
N GLN A 20 6.82 9.13 5.66
CA GLN A 20 6.24 10.18 6.50
C GLN A 20 4.79 9.90 6.83
N GLU A 21 4.45 10.10 8.08
CA GLU A 21 3.11 9.92 8.60
C GLU A 21 2.67 11.20 9.28
N TYR A 22 1.46 11.65 9.00
CA TYR A 22 0.90 12.91 9.50
C TYR A 22 -0.35 12.65 10.30
N GLN A 23 -0.56 13.45 11.32
CA GLN A 23 -1.88 13.56 11.93
C GLN A 23 -2.80 14.30 10.98
N ALA A 24 -4.07 13.90 10.92
CA ALA A 24 -5.04 14.53 10.04
C ALA A 24 -6.41 14.55 10.70
N GLN A 25 -7.24 15.49 10.28
CA GLN A 25 -8.63 15.56 10.67
C GLN A 25 -9.53 15.43 9.46
N LEU A 26 -10.59 14.67 9.62
CA LEU A 26 -11.59 14.53 8.58
C LEU A 26 -12.45 15.79 8.53
N THR A 27 -12.43 16.49 7.41
CA THR A 27 -13.18 17.74 7.23
C THR A 27 -14.45 17.56 6.40
N ILE A 28 -14.46 16.59 5.49
CA ILE A 28 -15.62 16.21 4.69
C ILE A 28 -15.74 14.71 4.70
N ALA A 29 -16.91 14.19 5.03
CA ALA A 29 -17.18 12.76 5.00
C ALA A 29 -18.56 12.53 4.42
N ASP A 30 -18.64 12.12 3.17
CA ASP A 30 -19.88 11.71 2.53
C ASP A 30 -19.68 10.38 1.78
N SER A 31 -20.73 9.89 1.12
CA SER A 31 -20.68 8.59 0.45
C SER A 31 -19.74 8.54 -0.74
N ARG A 32 -19.30 9.69 -1.27
CA ARG A 32 -18.52 9.76 -2.49
C ARG A 32 -17.14 10.38 -2.30
N SER A 33 -16.95 11.16 -1.26
CA SER A 33 -15.70 11.87 -1.05
C SER A 33 -15.37 12.03 0.41
N ALA A 34 -14.09 12.16 0.67
CA ALA A 34 -13.58 12.51 1.98
C ALA A 34 -12.48 13.52 1.79
N ALA A 35 -12.43 14.53 2.64
CA ALA A 35 -11.35 15.50 2.65
C ALA A 35 -10.70 15.51 4.02
N LEU A 36 -9.39 15.66 4.03
CA LEU A 36 -8.59 15.66 5.23
C LEU A 36 -7.81 16.96 5.32
N GLN A 37 -7.71 17.49 6.52
CA GLN A 37 -6.78 18.56 6.82
C GLN A 37 -5.55 17.94 7.46
N LEU A 38 -4.40 18.07 6.82
CA LEU A 38 -3.16 17.56 7.36
C LEU A 38 -2.66 18.45 8.49
N GLY A 39 -2.24 17.83 9.55
CA GLY A 39 -1.64 18.48 10.69
C GLY A 39 -0.15 18.20 10.78
N PRO A 40 0.40 18.20 11.99
CA PRO A 40 1.83 18.00 12.18
C PRO A 40 2.29 16.60 11.81
N LEU A 41 3.58 16.50 11.48
CA LEU A 41 4.25 15.23 11.23
C LEU A 41 4.18 14.36 12.48
N SER A 42 3.64 13.16 12.36
CA SER A 42 3.54 12.20 13.46
C SER A 42 4.79 11.33 13.56
N ARG A 43 5.27 10.88 12.40
CA ARG A 43 6.40 9.95 12.35
C ARG A 43 7.12 10.09 11.03
N SER A 44 8.45 10.01 11.08
CA SER A 44 9.30 9.95 9.90
C SER A 44 10.20 8.73 10.01
N VAL A 45 10.14 7.86 9.02
CA VAL A 45 10.92 6.62 9.00
C VAL A 45 11.91 6.70 7.84
N PRO A 46 13.22 6.48 8.10
CA PRO A 46 14.20 6.53 7.03
C PRO A 46 13.99 5.41 6.01
N THR A 47 14.59 5.58 4.83
CA THR A 47 14.53 4.56 3.78
C THR A 47 14.92 3.20 4.34
N PRO A 48 14.11 2.15 4.08
CA PRO A 48 14.44 0.82 4.60
C PRO A 48 15.80 0.33 4.09
N ALA A 49 16.57 -0.24 5.00
CA ALA A 49 17.84 -0.88 4.72
C ALA A 49 17.95 -2.15 5.56
N PRO A 50 18.38 -3.28 4.98
CA PRO A 50 18.77 -3.46 3.59
C PRO A 50 17.59 -3.46 2.63
N ARG A 51 17.90 -3.30 1.35
CA ARG A 51 16.93 -3.36 0.28
C ARG A 51 16.48 -4.81 0.09
N LEU A 52 15.19 -5.07 0.20
CA LEU A 52 14.63 -6.41 0.02
C LEU A 52 13.83 -6.45 -1.29
N VAL A 53 14.33 -7.16 -2.27
CA VAL A 53 13.73 -7.27 -3.59
C VAL A 53 13.10 -8.64 -3.75
N LEU A 54 11.83 -8.67 -4.16
CA LEU A 54 11.13 -9.91 -4.43
C LEU A 54 10.77 -9.99 -5.91
N LEU A 55 11.19 -11.08 -6.55
CA LEU A 55 10.78 -11.42 -7.91
C LEU A 55 9.75 -12.54 -7.84
N ILE A 56 8.60 -12.30 -8.45
CA ILE A 56 7.50 -13.26 -8.41
C ILE A 56 7.10 -13.63 -9.83
N ALA A 57 7.12 -14.91 -10.15
CA ALA A 57 6.50 -15.39 -11.39
C ALA A 57 4.98 -15.29 -11.25
N LEU A 58 4.31 -14.85 -12.30
CA LEU A 58 2.86 -14.69 -12.29
C LEU A 58 2.17 -16.04 -12.05
N ILE A 59 1.35 -16.09 -11.01
CA ILE A 59 0.60 -17.27 -10.61
C ILE A 59 -0.89 -16.97 -10.75
N LYS A 60 -1.63 -17.92 -11.32
CA LYS A 60 -3.03 -17.69 -11.71
C LYS A 60 -3.96 -17.24 -10.60
N HIS A 61 -3.82 -17.73 -9.37
CA HIS A 61 -4.79 -17.47 -8.31
C HIS A 61 -4.24 -16.94 -7.00
N ARG A 62 -2.93 -16.67 -6.91
CA ARG A 62 -2.32 -16.33 -5.61
C ARG A 62 -1.46 -15.07 -5.61
N ILE A 63 -1.43 -14.37 -6.72
CA ILE A 63 -0.53 -13.21 -6.83
C ILE A 63 -0.86 -12.13 -5.78
N GLU A 64 -2.12 -11.88 -5.53
CA GLU A 64 -2.53 -10.88 -4.54
C GLU A 64 -2.09 -11.26 -3.13
N ALA A 65 -2.26 -12.52 -2.76
CA ALA A 65 -1.85 -12.99 -1.44
C ALA A 65 -0.33 -12.92 -1.27
N VAL A 66 0.43 -13.26 -2.32
CA VAL A 66 1.90 -13.17 -2.28
C VAL A 66 2.35 -11.73 -2.15
N VAL A 67 1.77 -10.81 -2.91
CA VAL A 67 2.08 -9.38 -2.82
C VAL A 67 1.74 -8.83 -1.45
N GLN A 68 0.59 -9.23 -0.89
CA GLN A 68 0.19 -8.83 0.45
C GLN A 68 1.22 -9.29 1.49
N GLN A 69 1.60 -10.56 1.46
CA GLN A 69 2.55 -11.12 2.41
C GLN A 69 3.94 -10.48 2.25
N ALA A 70 4.36 -10.23 1.01
CA ALA A 70 5.63 -9.56 0.76
C ALA A 70 5.66 -8.17 1.37
N THR A 71 4.57 -7.43 1.25
CA THR A 71 4.44 -6.10 1.85
C THR A 71 4.52 -6.19 3.37
N GLU A 72 3.81 -7.14 3.96
CA GLU A 72 3.81 -7.36 5.41
C GLU A 72 5.20 -7.72 5.93
N LEU A 73 5.98 -8.46 5.15
CA LEU A 73 7.33 -8.89 5.53
C LEU A 73 8.40 -7.81 5.30
N GLY A 74 8.04 -6.69 4.69
CA GLY A 74 8.96 -5.57 4.53
C GLY A 74 9.70 -5.52 3.22
N ALA A 75 9.20 -6.16 2.16
CA ALA A 75 9.79 -6.02 0.83
C ALA A 75 9.81 -4.56 0.41
N THR A 76 10.92 -4.11 -0.15
CA THR A 76 11.06 -2.75 -0.66
C THR A 76 10.74 -2.65 -2.15
N HIS A 77 10.89 -3.74 -2.88
CA HIS A 77 10.62 -3.82 -4.30
C HIS A 77 9.95 -5.15 -4.62
N ILE A 78 8.87 -5.09 -5.38
CA ILE A 78 8.15 -6.27 -5.83
C ILE A 78 8.07 -6.19 -7.36
N THR A 79 8.60 -7.19 -8.03
CA THR A 79 8.52 -7.30 -9.48
C THR A 79 7.77 -8.57 -9.85
N VAL A 80 6.67 -8.40 -10.57
CA VAL A 80 5.88 -9.52 -11.09
C VAL A 80 6.31 -9.76 -12.52
N ILE A 81 6.83 -10.95 -12.79
CA ILE A 81 7.30 -11.32 -14.13
C ILE A 81 6.38 -12.36 -14.75
N ASN A 82 6.19 -12.24 -16.04
CA ASN A 82 5.40 -13.20 -16.80
C ASN A 82 6.37 -14.28 -17.32
N ALA A 83 6.33 -15.45 -16.71
CA ALA A 83 7.17 -16.56 -17.15
C ALA A 83 6.66 -17.13 -18.48
N ASP A 84 7.59 -17.64 -19.31
CA ASP A 84 7.29 -18.08 -20.69
C ASP A 84 6.15 -19.10 -20.81
N ARG A 85 5.87 -19.85 -19.77
CA ARG A 85 4.81 -20.85 -19.77
C ARG A 85 3.60 -20.46 -18.93
N SER A 86 3.55 -19.24 -18.45
CA SER A 86 2.41 -18.76 -17.68
C SER A 86 1.27 -18.45 -18.62
N GLN A 87 0.11 -19.04 -18.36
CA GLN A 87 -1.11 -18.72 -19.09
C GLN A 87 -1.95 -17.67 -18.37
N ALA A 88 -1.49 -17.19 -17.24
CA ALA A 88 -2.21 -16.18 -16.48
C ALA A 88 -1.99 -14.80 -17.10
N ARG A 89 -3.06 -14.02 -17.16
CA ARG A 89 -2.93 -12.62 -17.54
C ARG A 89 -2.38 -11.81 -16.38
N PRO A 90 -1.47 -10.87 -16.62
CA PRO A 90 -1.02 -10.00 -15.55
C PRO A 90 -2.21 -9.21 -15.00
N PRO A 91 -2.35 -9.12 -13.69
CA PRO A 91 -3.37 -8.27 -13.10
C PRO A 91 -3.06 -6.81 -13.40
N ARG A 92 -4.07 -5.97 -13.30
CA ARG A 92 -3.85 -4.52 -13.42
C ARG A 92 -2.98 -4.05 -12.26
N SER A 93 -2.04 -3.16 -12.56
CA SER A 93 -1.15 -2.64 -11.52
C SER A 93 -1.92 -1.96 -10.39
N GLU A 94 -3.01 -1.25 -10.70
CA GLU A 94 -3.87 -0.62 -9.69
C GLU A 94 -4.38 -1.61 -8.65
N ARG A 95 -4.76 -2.81 -9.07
CA ARG A 95 -5.25 -3.83 -8.17
C ARG A 95 -4.18 -4.27 -7.18
N LEU A 96 -2.96 -4.49 -7.66
CA LEU A 96 -1.85 -4.87 -6.81
C LEU A 96 -1.38 -3.71 -5.94
N GLU A 97 -1.40 -2.49 -6.45
CA GLU A 97 -1.09 -1.30 -5.67
C GLU A 97 -2.07 -1.12 -4.51
N ASN A 98 -3.35 -1.40 -4.73
CA ASN A 98 -4.35 -1.38 -3.66
C ASN A 98 -4.09 -2.45 -2.62
N VAL A 99 -3.69 -3.66 -3.02
CA VAL A 99 -3.31 -4.73 -2.10
C VAL A 99 -2.13 -4.29 -1.23
N ILE A 100 -1.12 -3.68 -1.84
CA ILE A 100 0.06 -3.16 -1.14
C ILE A 100 -0.36 -2.10 -0.13
N ARG A 101 -1.18 -1.15 -0.55
CA ARG A 101 -1.63 -0.06 0.32
C ARG A 101 -2.40 -0.58 1.52
N HIS A 102 -3.34 -1.48 1.31
CA HIS A 102 -4.11 -2.08 2.39
C HIS A 102 -3.23 -2.87 3.35
N ALA A 103 -2.29 -3.65 2.83
CA ALA A 103 -1.36 -4.39 3.67
C ALA A 103 -0.48 -3.47 4.52
N ALA A 104 0.02 -2.38 3.92
CA ALA A 104 0.82 -1.39 4.63
C ALA A 104 0.02 -0.70 5.74
N GLU A 105 -1.23 -0.35 5.46
CA GLU A 105 -2.12 0.24 6.46
C GLU A 105 -2.34 -0.72 7.64
N GLN A 106 -2.57 -1.99 7.36
CA GLN A 106 -2.83 -3.01 8.36
C GLN A 106 -1.64 -3.23 9.29
N CYS A 107 -0.43 -3.19 8.78
CA CYS A 107 0.75 -3.43 9.60
C CYS A 107 1.52 -2.16 9.99
N GLY A 108 0.96 -0.98 9.71
CA GLY A 108 1.53 0.29 10.13
C GLY A 108 2.80 0.71 9.40
N ARG A 109 3.02 0.22 8.19
CA ARG A 109 4.18 0.61 7.41
C ARG A 109 3.94 1.92 6.69
N VAL A 110 4.91 2.82 6.74
CA VAL A 110 4.84 4.13 6.09
C VAL A 110 5.64 4.19 4.79
N TRP A 111 6.36 3.12 4.45
CA TRP A 111 7.02 2.94 3.15
C TRP A 111 6.27 1.88 2.36
N LEU A 112 5.88 2.22 1.13
CA LEU A 112 5.25 1.26 0.23
C LEU A 112 6.31 0.63 -0.66
N PRO A 113 6.23 -0.70 -0.92
CA PRO A 113 7.10 -1.32 -1.92
C PRO A 113 6.90 -0.71 -3.28
N GLU A 114 7.98 -0.60 -4.05
CA GLU A 114 7.90 -0.24 -5.46
C GLU A 114 7.47 -1.46 -6.26
N LEU A 115 6.39 -1.33 -7.02
CA LEU A 115 5.82 -2.42 -7.81
C LEU A 115 6.17 -2.26 -9.29
N ARG A 116 6.65 -3.35 -9.90
CA ARG A 116 6.86 -3.44 -11.34
C ARG A 116 6.19 -4.69 -11.88
N ILE A 117 5.54 -4.56 -13.02
CA ILE A 117 4.94 -5.67 -13.74
C ILE A 117 5.58 -5.69 -15.13
N GLY A 118 6.27 -6.76 -15.43
CA GLY A 118 6.98 -6.85 -16.68
C GLY A 118 6.82 -8.14 -17.42
#